data_9e39e65f9a861a19ed772a19b7d4612f
#
_entry.id   9e39e65f9a861a19ed772a19b7d4612f
#
_cell.length_a   1.000
_cell.length_b   1.000
_cell.length_c   1.000
_cell.angle_alpha   90.00
_cell.angle_beta   90.00
_cell.angle_gamma   90.00
#
_symmetry.space_group_name_H-M   'P 1'
#
loop_
_entity.id
_entity.type
_entity.pdbx_description
1 polymer ?
#
loop_
_entity_poly.entity_id
_entity_poly.type
_entity_poly.pdbx_seq_one_letter_code
_entity_poly.pdbx_strand_id
1 'polypeptide(L)'
;CLVGSEMCIRDSGYIELIKREELSDIVRDYVDVISERAEKLKEMINSLFNLAKASSGNVELHPEPFEVNRMIEQIFADMDDRIKESHLEFVTDLTKEDTQLISDNSYFYRICQNLIENALKYSAKGTRVFVKTKLLQSEGKEEVWLEVTNTSGYPMDFTKEDIIERFARGDKARTGDGNGLGLAIVSTYAKALGGEFDILIDCDQFKACLKFPKKTI
;
A
#
# COMPACT_ATOMS: atom_id res chain seq x y z
N CYS A 1 -8.19 19.20 15.61
CA CYS A 1 -7.48 17.94 15.39
C CYS A 1 -5.95 18.06 15.22
N LEU A 2 -5.39 19.21 15.58
CA LEU A 2 -3.94 19.49 15.57
C LEU A 2 -3.18 18.85 16.76
N VAL A 3 -3.86 18.56 17.85
CA VAL A 3 -3.26 18.13 19.12
C VAL A 3 -2.54 16.77 19.01
N GLY A 4 -3.01 15.84 18.19
CA GLY A 4 -2.39 14.52 18.04
C GLY A 4 -1.07 14.56 17.25
N SER A 5 -0.98 15.38 16.21
CA SER A 5 0.24 15.51 15.39
C SER A 5 1.33 16.29 16.13
N GLU A 6 0.97 17.35 16.86
CA GLU A 6 1.92 18.12 17.69
C GLU A 6 2.51 17.28 18.83
N MET A 7 1.69 16.41 19.45
CA MET A 7 2.17 15.50 20.50
C MET A 7 3.15 14.48 19.95
N CYS A 8 2.85 13.85 18.80
CA CYS A 8 3.77 12.90 18.15
C CYS A 8 5.08 13.55 17.69
N ILE A 9 5.05 14.78 17.18
CA ILE A 9 6.26 15.52 16.76
C ILE A 9 7.13 15.81 17.97
N ARG A 10 6.55 16.21 19.09
CA ARG A 10 7.27 16.51 20.33
C ARG A 10 7.89 15.25 20.94
N ASP A 11 7.18 14.13 20.94
CA ASP A 11 7.67 12.87 21.50
C ASP A 11 8.83 12.30 20.65
N SER A 12 8.75 12.38 19.31
CA SER A 12 9.88 12.04 18.43
C SER A 12 11.10 12.94 18.69
N GLY A 13 10.88 14.23 18.98
CA GLY A 13 11.96 15.16 19.33
C GLY A 13 12.67 14.79 20.63
N TYR A 14 11.96 14.31 21.66
CA TYR A 14 12.59 13.83 22.89
C TYR A 14 13.40 12.55 22.69
N ILE A 15 12.93 11.63 21.86
CA ILE A 15 13.68 10.42 21.51
C ILE A 15 14.99 10.79 20.81
N GLU A 16 15.00 11.76 19.89
CA GLU A 16 16.20 12.26 19.23
C GLU A 16 17.19 12.93 20.21
N LEU A 17 16.67 13.69 21.19
CA LEU A 17 17.50 14.28 22.23
C LEU A 17 18.16 13.22 23.10
N ILE A 18 17.40 12.19 23.51
CA ILE A 18 17.93 11.07 24.29
C ILE A 18 19.03 10.33 23.51
N LYS A 19 18.87 10.13 22.20
CA LYS A 19 19.88 9.48 21.34
C LYS A 19 21.21 10.24 21.25
N ARG A 20 21.23 11.53 21.59
CA ARG A 20 22.45 12.37 21.59
C ARG A 20 23.25 12.27 22.89
N GLU A 21 22.65 11.71 23.96
CA GLU A 21 23.31 11.52 25.22
C GLU A 21 24.21 10.28 25.20
N GLU A 22 25.21 10.22 26.12
CA GLU A 22 26.00 9.02 26.32
C GLU A 22 25.17 7.94 27.02
N LEU A 23 24.65 7.01 26.22
CA LEU A 23 23.82 5.89 26.66
C LEU A 23 24.66 4.63 26.77
N SER A 24 24.37 3.79 27.77
CA SER A 24 24.86 2.40 27.75
C SER A 24 24.25 1.64 26.58
N ASP A 25 24.94 0.61 26.08
CA ASP A 25 24.47 -0.16 24.89
C ASP A 25 23.06 -0.70 25.11
N ILE A 26 22.75 -1.20 26.29
CA ILE A 26 21.40 -1.72 26.62
C ILE A 26 20.35 -0.62 26.55
N VAL A 27 20.63 0.59 27.02
CA VAL A 27 19.69 1.71 26.98
C VAL A 27 19.52 2.19 25.56
N ARG A 28 20.57 2.19 24.76
CA ARG A 28 20.53 2.53 23.34
C ARG A 28 19.61 1.59 22.57
N ASP A 29 19.73 0.27 22.78
CA ASP A 29 18.85 -0.72 22.17
C ASP A 29 17.38 -0.47 22.53
N TYR A 30 17.07 -0.14 23.78
CA TYR A 30 15.70 0.19 24.19
C TYR A 30 15.17 1.47 23.51
N VAL A 31 16.00 2.51 23.43
CA VAL A 31 15.65 3.77 22.77
C VAL A 31 15.42 3.54 21.28
N ASP A 32 16.20 2.71 20.61
CA ASP A 32 16.01 2.37 19.19
C ASP A 32 14.70 1.62 18.97
N VAL A 33 14.37 0.65 19.81
CA VAL A 33 13.08 -0.05 19.77
C VAL A 33 11.90 0.92 19.99
N ILE A 34 12.00 1.82 20.97
CA ILE A 34 10.97 2.82 21.25
C ILE A 34 10.80 3.76 20.05
N SER A 35 11.91 4.22 19.46
CA SER A 35 11.93 5.10 18.29
C SER A 35 11.21 4.45 17.11
N GLU A 36 11.53 3.18 16.81
CA GLU A 36 10.89 2.42 15.75
C GLU A 36 9.37 2.29 15.98
N ARG A 37 8.97 1.99 17.21
CA ARG A 37 7.55 1.86 17.56
C ARG A 37 6.80 3.18 17.50
N ALA A 38 7.43 4.28 17.90
CA ALA A 38 6.86 5.62 17.83
C ALA A 38 6.65 6.08 16.38
N GLU A 39 7.63 5.85 15.49
CA GLU A 39 7.49 6.17 14.07
C GLU A 39 6.38 5.33 13.41
N LYS A 40 6.31 4.05 13.72
CA LYS A 40 5.26 3.14 13.25
C LYS A 40 3.86 3.59 13.70
N LEU A 41 3.73 4.07 14.94
CA LEU A 41 2.47 4.63 15.45
C LEU A 41 2.09 5.92 14.71
N LYS A 42 3.04 6.80 14.46
CA LYS A 42 2.87 8.04 13.69
C LYS A 42 2.39 7.76 12.26
N GLU A 43 3.01 6.79 11.57
CA GLU A 43 2.56 6.35 10.25
C GLU A 43 1.12 5.81 10.28
N MET A 44 0.77 5.04 11.32
CA MET A 44 -0.57 4.50 11.49
C MET A 44 -1.61 5.62 11.68
N ILE A 45 -1.31 6.61 12.52
CA ILE A 45 -2.20 7.76 12.76
C ILE A 45 -2.39 8.57 11.46
N ASN A 46 -1.30 8.82 10.73
CA ASN A 46 -1.35 9.52 9.45
C ASN A 46 -2.19 8.76 8.41
N SER A 47 -2.00 7.45 8.34
CA SER A 47 -2.77 6.57 7.43
C SER A 47 -4.26 6.58 7.79
N LEU A 48 -4.59 6.50 9.07
CA LEU A 48 -5.97 6.57 9.56
C LEU A 48 -6.63 7.92 9.24
N PHE A 49 -5.91 9.02 9.45
CA PHE A 49 -6.38 10.37 9.15
C PHE A 49 -6.66 10.54 7.65
N ASN A 50 -5.73 10.11 6.80
CA ASN A 50 -5.87 10.17 5.35
C ASN A 50 -7.02 9.29 4.86
N LEU A 51 -7.20 8.10 5.45
CA LEU A 51 -8.32 7.22 5.15
C LEU A 51 -9.67 7.87 5.54
N ALA A 52 -9.74 8.48 6.71
CA ALA A 52 -10.95 9.18 7.16
C ALA A 52 -11.29 10.36 6.24
N LYS A 53 -10.28 11.15 5.83
CA LYS A 53 -10.43 12.25 4.88
C LYS A 53 -10.93 11.75 3.52
N ALA A 54 -10.34 10.69 2.99
CA ALA A 54 -10.74 10.11 1.72
C ALA A 54 -12.16 9.51 1.76
N SER A 55 -12.53 8.90 2.88
CA SER A 55 -13.86 8.31 3.07
C SER A 55 -14.98 9.35 3.22
N SER A 56 -14.67 10.56 3.69
CA SER A 56 -15.66 11.65 3.83
C SER A 56 -15.98 12.36 2.53
N GLY A 57 -15.32 12.02 1.43
CA GLY A 57 -15.48 12.69 0.13
C GLY A 57 -14.85 14.09 0.07
N ASN A 58 -14.20 14.54 1.13
CA ASN A 58 -13.58 15.88 1.24
C ASN A 58 -12.12 15.88 0.77
N VAL A 59 -11.77 15.03 -0.21
CA VAL A 59 -10.43 15.01 -0.78
C VAL A 59 -10.35 16.01 -1.92
N GLU A 60 -9.47 16.96 -1.79
CA GLU A 60 -9.07 17.82 -2.90
C GLU A 60 -8.09 17.01 -3.76
N LEU A 61 -8.57 16.53 -4.89
CA LEU A 61 -7.75 15.79 -5.86
C LEU A 61 -7.05 16.78 -6.79
N HIS A 62 -5.81 16.49 -7.10
CA HIS A 62 -4.99 17.23 -8.08
C HIS A 62 -4.74 16.36 -9.31
N PRO A 63 -5.72 16.25 -10.25
CA PRO A 63 -5.57 15.39 -11.41
C PRO A 63 -4.49 15.92 -12.35
N GLU A 64 -3.53 15.06 -12.69
CA GLU A 64 -2.50 15.32 -13.68
C GLU A 64 -2.28 14.08 -14.56
N PRO A 65 -1.77 14.25 -15.79
CA PRO A 65 -1.46 13.13 -16.65
C PRO A 65 -0.22 12.40 -16.13
N PHE A 66 -0.31 11.09 -15.97
CA PHE A 66 0.84 10.23 -15.66
C PHE A 66 0.68 8.87 -16.34
N GLU A 67 1.76 8.14 -16.48
CA GLU A 67 1.81 6.83 -17.11
C GLU A 67 1.94 5.74 -16.05
N VAL A 68 0.97 4.81 -16.01
CA VAL A 68 0.86 3.78 -14.97
C VAL A 68 2.08 2.86 -14.94
N ASN A 69 2.56 2.42 -16.10
CA ASN A 69 3.72 1.53 -16.16
C ASN A 69 4.97 2.18 -15.59
N ARG A 70 5.21 3.46 -15.92
CA ARG A 70 6.33 4.22 -15.34
C ARG A 70 6.23 4.36 -13.84
N MET A 71 5.03 4.58 -13.32
CA MET A 71 4.83 4.67 -11.87
C MET A 71 5.12 3.34 -11.18
N ILE A 72 4.74 2.21 -11.77
CA ILE A 72 5.08 0.89 -11.26
C ILE A 72 6.61 0.68 -11.23
N GLU A 73 7.30 1.05 -12.30
CA GLU A 73 8.76 0.96 -12.38
C GLU A 73 9.45 1.84 -11.32
N GLN A 74 8.92 3.05 -11.08
CA GLN A 74 9.42 3.93 -10.03
C GLN A 74 9.24 3.31 -8.64
N ILE A 75 8.06 2.74 -8.34
CA ILE A 75 7.81 2.09 -7.05
C ILE A 75 8.76 0.90 -6.84
N PHE A 76 9.05 0.12 -7.87
CA PHE A 76 10.04 -0.95 -7.77
C PHE A 76 11.44 -0.41 -7.49
N ALA A 77 11.83 0.71 -8.10
CA ALA A 77 13.12 1.35 -7.81
C ALA A 77 13.17 1.88 -6.37
N ASP A 78 12.11 2.51 -5.89
CA ASP A 78 12.02 3.06 -4.53
C ASP A 78 12.00 1.96 -3.45
N MET A 79 11.56 0.75 -3.81
CA MET A 79 11.44 -0.39 -2.89
C MET A 79 12.49 -1.50 -3.14
N ASP A 80 13.49 -1.25 -3.97
CA ASP A 80 14.46 -2.24 -4.46
C ASP A 80 15.16 -3.02 -3.33
N ASP A 81 15.63 -2.34 -2.30
CA ASP A 81 16.28 -2.97 -1.14
C ASP A 81 15.32 -3.92 -0.42
N ARG A 82 14.10 -3.50 -0.15
CA ARG A 82 13.07 -4.32 0.51
C ARG A 82 12.67 -5.52 -0.33
N ILE A 83 12.59 -5.36 -1.65
CA ILE A 83 12.30 -6.43 -2.59
C ILE A 83 13.41 -7.47 -2.58
N LYS A 84 14.68 -7.05 -2.62
CA LYS A 84 15.84 -7.95 -2.54
C LYS A 84 15.91 -8.72 -1.23
N GLU A 85 15.66 -8.05 -0.11
CA GLU A 85 15.65 -8.67 1.22
C GLU A 85 14.51 -9.67 1.43
N SER A 86 13.40 -9.51 0.71
CA SER A 86 12.23 -10.38 0.85
C SER A 86 12.43 -11.80 0.32
N HIS A 87 13.43 -12.01 -0.54
CA HIS A 87 13.65 -13.25 -1.29
C HIS A 87 12.44 -13.66 -2.19
N LEU A 88 11.63 -12.68 -2.61
CA LEU A 88 10.57 -12.86 -3.59
C LEU A 88 11.04 -12.46 -4.98
N GLU A 89 10.55 -13.17 -6.00
CA GLU A 89 10.80 -12.82 -7.40
C GLU A 89 9.59 -12.02 -7.94
N PHE A 90 9.80 -10.74 -8.25
CA PHE A 90 8.78 -9.93 -8.90
C PHE A 90 8.87 -10.11 -10.43
N VAL A 91 7.75 -10.53 -11.01
CA VAL A 91 7.61 -10.74 -12.45
C VAL A 91 6.62 -9.72 -13.00
N THR A 92 7.07 -8.85 -13.90
CA THR A 92 6.23 -7.83 -14.52
C THR A 92 5.78 -8.27 -15.92
N ASP A 93 4.50 -8.08 -16.21
CA ASP A 93 3.88 -8.26 -17.54
C ASP A 93 3.09 -6.99 -17.86
N LEU A 94 3.85 -5.94 -18.21
CA LEU A 94 3.30 -4.61 -18.47
C LEU A 94 2.93 -4.48 -19.94
N THR A 95 1.70 -4.06 -20.23
CA THR A 95 1.25 -3.84 -21.61
C THR A 95 2.11 -2.78 -22.32
N LYS A 96 2.25 -2.92 -23.62
CA LYS A 96 2.90 -1.91 -24.49
C LYS A 96 1.92 -0.84 -24.97
N GLU A 97 0.65 -1.00 -24.68
CA GLU A 97 -0.38 -0.03 -25.01
C GLU A 97 -0.27 1.20 -24.10
N ASP A 98 -0.88 2.30 -24.51
CA ASP A 98 -0.89 3.55 -23.74
C ASP A 98 -1.67 3.39 -22.43
N THR A 99 -0.94 3.43 -21.30
CA THR A 99 -1.49 3.36 -19.94
C THR A 99 -1.60 4.73 -19.27
N GLN A 100 -1.59 5.82 -20.04
CA GLN A 100 -1.75 7.16 -19.50
C GLN A 100 -3.12 7.34 -18.83
N LEU A 101 -3.11 7.85 -17.61
CA LEU A 101 -4.28 8.25 -16.83
C LEU A 101 -4.21 9.73 -16.51
N ILE A 102 -5.39 10.37 -16.39
CA ILE A 102 -5.54 11.71 -15.80
C ILE A 102 -6.18 11.52 -14.44
N SER A 103 -5.36 11.52 -13.40
CA SER A 103 -5.79 11.28 -12.03
C SER A 103 -4.78 11.87 -11.03
N ASP A 104 -5.02 11.73 -9.75
CA ASP A 104 -4.06 12.17 -8.73
C ASP A 104 -2.95 11.10 -8.58
N ASN A 105 -1.73 11.45 -9.01
CA ASN A 105 -0.59 10.55 -9.02
C ASN A 105 -0.16 10.13 -7.62
N SER A 106 -0.29 11.00 -6.62
CA SER A 106 0.11 10.73 -5.23
C SER A 106 -0.77 9.66 -4.60
N TYR A 107 -2.09 9.72 -4.83
CA TYR A 107 -3.01 8.69 -4.37
C TYR A 107 -2.83 7.38 -5.12
N PHE A 108 -2.59 7.45 -6.44
CA PHE A 108 -2.32 6.25 -7.24
C PHE A 108 -1.00 5.57 -6.84
N TYR A 109 0.06 6.34 -6.59
CA TYR A 109 1.32 5.83 -6.06
C TYR A 109 1.09 5.07 -4.74
N ARG A 110 0.33 5.66 -3.81
CA ARG A 110 0.02 5.02 -2.52
C ARG A 110 -0.79 3.73 -2.66
N ILE A 111 -1.70 3.66 -3.62
CA ILE A 111 -2.43 2.42 -3.95
C ILE A 111 -1.43 1.33 -4.33
N CYS A 112 -0.59 1.60 -5.32
CA CYS A 112 0.39 0.63 -5.82
C CYS A 112 1.42 0.23 -4.75
N GLN A 113 1.94 1.20 -4.00
CA GLN A 113 2.84 0.94 -2.88
C GLN A 113 2.22 0.00 -1.85
N ASN A 114 0.97 0.25 -1.42
CA ASN A 114 0.28 -0.63 -0.47
C ASN A 114 0.09 -2.05 -1.02
N LEU A 115 -0.17 -2.22 -2.31
CA LEU A 115 -0.28 -3.55 -2.92
C LEU A 115 1.06 -4.29 -2.95
N ILE A 116 2.15 -3.62 -3.29
CA ILE A 116 3.49 -4.20 -3.27
C ILE A 116 3.92 -4.54 -1.85
N GLU A 117 3.70 -3.64 -0.88
CA GLU A 117 3.98 -3.90 0.54
C GLU A 117 3.17 -5.08 1.09
N ASN A 118 1.91 -5.20 0.65
CA ASN A 118 1.06 -6.34 1.00
C ASN A 118 1.65 -7.64 0.47
N ALA A 119 2.08 -7.65 -0.80
CA ALA A 119 2.75 -8.81 -1.39
C ALA A 119 4.06 -9.16 -0.67
N LEU A 120 4.92 -8.18 -0.38
CA LEU A 120 6.17 -8.39 0.37
C LEU A 120 5.92 -9.04 1.74
N LYS A 121 4.84 -8.64 2.39
CA LYS A 121 4.55 -9.05 3.75
C LYS A 121 3.90 -10.43 3.86
N TYR A 122 3.01 -10.76 2.93
CA TYR A 122 2.11 -11.89 3.06
C TYR A 122 2.42 -13.05 2.10
N SER A 123 3.37 -12.89 1.19
CA SER A 123 3.77 -13.97 0.30
C SER A 123 4.58 -15.05 1.01
N ALA A 124 4.42 -16.29 0.56
CA ALA A 124 5.29 -17.37 0.95
C ALA A 124 6.72 -17.12 0.43
N LYS A 125 7.72 -17.36 1.27
CA LYS A 125 9.13 -17.14 0.90
C LYS A 125 9.52 -17.96 -0.32
N GLY A 126 10.31 -17.35 -1.21
CA GLY A 126 10.81 -18.02 -2.41
C GLY A 126 9.75 -18.19 -3.51
N THR A 127 8.59 -17.54 -3.39
CA THR A 127 7.56 -17.52 -4.44
C THR A 127 7.67 -16.29 -5.33
N ARG A 128 6.85 -16.26 -6.37
CA ARG A 128 6.79 -15.14 -7.31
C ARG A 128 5.60 -14.24 -7.05
N VAL A 129 5.80 -12.94 -7.24
CA VAL A 129 4.76 -11.93 -7.28
C VAL A 129 4.61 -11.44 -8.71
N PHE A 130 3.42 -11.51 -9.27
CA PHE A 130 3.14 -11.07 -10.62
C PHE A 130 2.48 -9.70 -10.59
N VAL A 131 3.00 -8.76 -11.36
CA VAL A 131 2.40 -7.44 -11.57
C VAL A 131 2.11 -7.27 -13.05
N LYS A 132 0.82 -7.10 -13.38
CA LYS A 132 0.35 -7.05 -14.76
C LYS A 132 -0.46 -5.79 -15.01
N THR A 133 -0.27 -5.20 -16.19
CA THR A 133 -1.13 -4.14 -16.69
C THR A 133 -1.74 -4.54 -18.03
N LYS A 134 -2.97 -4.08 -18.28
CA LYS A 134 -3.68 -4.26 -19.55
C LYS A 134 -4.52 -3.02 -19.86
N LEU A 135 -4.73 -2.76 -21.13
CA LEU A 135 -5.77 -1.86 -21.58
C LEU A 135 -7.04 -2.69 -21.88
N LEU A 136 -8.12 -2.40 -21.21
CA LEU A 136 -9.42 -3.02 -21.46
C LEU A 136 -10.27 -2.07 -22.29
N GLN A 137 -10.94 -2.61 -23.28
CA GLN A 137 -11.94 -1.88 -24.07
C GLN A 137 -13.31 -2.53 -23.83
N SER A 138 -14.23 -1.78 -23.24
CA SER A 138 -15.59 -2.22 -22.99
C SER A 138 -16.57 -1.10 -23.33
N GLU A 139 -17.57 -1.40 -24.16
CA GLU A 139 -18.64 -0.46 -24.53
C GLU A 139 -18.15 0.93 -25.00
N GLY A 140 -17.01 0.96 -25.71
CA GLY A 140 -16.41 2.21 -26.23
C GLY A 140 -15.66 3.04 -25.17
N LYS A 141 -15.42 2.49 -23.98
CA LYS A 141 -14.59 3.07 -22.94
C LYS A 141 -13.29 2.30 -22.81
N GLU A 142 -12.21 3.02 -22.63
CA GLU A 142 -10.91 2.45 -22.31
C GLU A 142 -10.66 2.51 -20.81
N GLU A 143 -10.16 1.40 -20.26
CA GLU A 143 -9.82 1.28 -18.84
C GLU A 143 -8.41 0.68 -18.70
N VAL A 144 -7.60 1.27 -17.86
CA VAL A 144 -6.33 0.68 -17.45
C VAL A 144 -6.60 -0.30 -16.31
N TRP A 145 -6.21 -1.55 -16.52
CA TRP A 145 -6.31 -2.62 -15.54
C TRP A 145 -4.93 -2.94 -14.98
N LEU A 146 -4.83 -3.02 -13.66
CA LEU A 146 -3.64 -3.41 -12.91
C LEU A 146 -3.98 -4.59 -12.01
N GLU A 147 -3.17 -5.64 -12.06
CA GLU A 147 -3.26 -6.81 -11.19
C GLU A 147 -1.94 -7.05 -10.46
N VAL A 148 -2.04 -7.28 -9.17
CA VAL A 148 -0.94 -7.80 -8.35
C VAL A 148 -1.37 -9.14 -7.80
N THR A 149 -0.63 -10.20 -8.15
CA THR A 149 -0.91 -11.58 -7.72
C THR A 149 0.26 -12.13 -6.92
N ASN A 150 -0.02 -12.67 -5.74
CA ASN A 150 0.98 -13.34 -4.92
C ASN A 150 0.44 -14.65 -4.34
N THR A 151 1.35 -15.57 -3.98
CA THR A 151 1.03 -16.80 -3.26
C THR A 151 1.14 -16.55 -1.77
N SER A 152 0.07 -16.80 -1.02
CA SER A 152 0.03 -16.57 0.43
C SER A 152 0.94 -17.53 1.19
N GLY A 153 1.59 -17.03 2.23
CA GLY A 153 2.39 -17.84 3.15
C GLY A 153 1.57 -18.58 4.22
N TYR A 154 0.24 -18.44 4.22
CA TYR A 154 -0.67 -19.06 5.18
C TYR A 154 -2.04 -19.32 4.53
N PRO A 155 -2.85 -20.23 5.10
CA PRO A 155 -4.21 -20.49 4.62
C PRO A 155 -5.07 -19.23 4.60
N MET A 156 -5.80 -19.02 3.52
CA MET A 156 -6.73 -17.89 3.35
C MET A 156 -8.17 -18.38 3.55
N ASP A 157 -8.58 -18.53 4.81
CA ASP A 157 -9.91 -18.95 5.22
C ASP A 157 -10.83 -17.77 5.61
N PHE A 158 -10.67 -16.65 4.93
CA PHE A 158 -11.42 -15.41 5.11
C PHE A 158 -12.02 -14.95 3.78
N THR A 159 -13.07 -14.17 3.84
CA THR A 159 -13.71 -13.57 2.65
C THR A 159 -13.03 -12.27 2.25
N LYS A 160 -13.30 -11.78 1.04
CA LYS A 160 -12.81 -10.48 0.60
C LYS A 160 -13.39 -9.35 1.46
N GLU A 161 -14.63 -9.50 1.94
CA GLU A 161 -15.31 -8.56 2.80
C GLU A 161 -14.59 -8.41 4.14
N ASP A 162 -14.15 -9.52 4.73
CA ASP A 162 -13.36 -9.53 5.98
C ASP A 162 -12.03 -8.79 5.83
N ILE A 163 -11.45 -8.79 4.61
CA ILE A 163 -10.17 -8.12 4.34
C ILE A 163 -10.35 -6.62 4.08
N ILE A 164 -11.38 -6.26 3.30
CA ILE A 164 -11.59 -4.88 2.84
C ILE A 164 -12.17 -4.02 3.96
N GLU A 165 -12.90 -4.61 4.91
CA GLU A 165 -13.40 -3.89 6.08
C GLU A 165 -12.27 -3.20 6.86
N ARG A 166 -12.58 -2.02 7.35
CA ARG A 166 -11.61 -1.22 8.09
C ARG A 166 -11.11 -1.99 9.30
N PHE A 167 -9.79 -2.10 9.41
CA PHE A 167 -9.10 -2.81 10.48
C PHE A 167 -9.24 -4.33 10.46
N ALA A 168 -9.93 -4.91 9.48
CA ALA A 168 -10.03 -6.34 9.38
C ALA A 168 -8.68 -6.95 9.01
N ARG A 169 -8.26 -7.92 9.79
CA ARG A 169 -7.13 -8.80 9.49
C ARG A 169 -7.66 -10.22 9.49
N GLY A 170 -7.25 -11.01 8.53
CA GLY A 170 -7.48 -12.45 8.65
C GLY A 170 -6.96 -12.96 10.00
N ASP A 171 -7.74 -13.73 10.74
CA ASP A 171 -7.44 -14.12 12.13
C ASP A 171 -6.07 -14.77 12.32
N LYS A 172 -5.53 -15.43 11.29
CA LYS A 172 -4.21 -16.08 11.31
C LYS A 172 -3.06 -15.17 10.93
N ALA A 173 -3.32 -13.98 10.39
CA ALA A 173 -2.30 -12.97 10.07
C ALA A 173 -1.96 -12.04 11.25
N ARG A 174 -2.54 -12.25 12.41
CA ARG A 174 -2.37 -11.40 13.60
C ARG A 174 -0.95 -11.38 14.18
N THR A 175 -0.09 -12.30 13.79
CA THR A 175 1.30 -12.37 14.28
C THR A 175 2.28 -11.50 13.49
N GLY A 176 1.83 -10.86 12.41
CA GLY A 176 2.69 -10.02 11.55
C GLY A 176 2.60 -8.52 11.87
N ASP A 177 3.69 -7.83 11.59
CA ASP A 177 3.97 -6.42 11.76
C ASP A 177 3.18 -5.51 10.78
N GLY A 178 1.87 -5.48 10.77
CA GLY A 178 1.08 -4.64 9.86
C GLY A 178 -0.18 -4.06 10.48
N ASN A 179 -0.50 -2.83 10.07
CA ASN A 179 -1.59 -2.04 10.62
C ASN A 179 -2.99 -2.52 10.17
N GLY A 180 -3.08 -3.47 9.21
CA GLY A 180 -4.34 -3.93 8.62
C GLY A 180 -5.07 -2.88 7.78
N LEU A 181 -4.48 -1.70 7.57
CA LEU A 181 -5.09 -0.59 6.85
C LEU A 181 -4.82 -0.59 5.34
N GLY A 182 -3.80 -1.33 4.87
CA GLY A 182 -3.29 -1.23 3.49
C GLY A 182 -4.39 -1.43 2.43
N LEU A 183 -5.16 -2.51 2.50
CA LEU A 183 -6.21 -2.79 1.52
C LEU A 183 -7.44 -1.89 1.68
N ALA A 184 -7.73 -1.42 2.90
CA ALA A 184 -8.76 -0.40 3.12
C ALA A 184 -8.37 0.94 2.48
N ILE A 185 -7.08 1.30 2.54
CA ILE A 185 -6.52 2.48 1.85
C ILE A 185 -6.65 2.29 0.35
N VAL A 186 -6.25 1.13 -0.20
CA VAL A 186 -6.37 0.83 -1.64
C VAL A 186 -7.81 0.98 -2.11
N SER A 187 -8.77 0.34 -1.42
CA SER A 187 -10.19 0.41 -1.77
C SER A 187 -10.74 1.85 -1.71
N THR A 188 -10.42 2.58 -0.65
CA THR A 188 -10.91 3.95 -0.48
C THR A 188 -10.32 4.91 -1.51
N TYR A 189 -9.02 4.81 -1.79
CA TYR A 189 -8.35 5.67 -2.76
C TYR A 189 -8.73 5.31 -4.20
N ALA A 190 -8.85 4.03 -4.54
CA ALA A 190 -9.35 3.64 -5.85
C ALA A 190 -10.73 4.24 -6.13
N LYS A 191 -11.65 4.15 -5.17
CA LYS A 191 -12.98 4.76 -5.27
C LYS A 191 -12.92 6.30 -5.37
N ALA A 192 -12.06 6.96 -4.60
CA ALA A 192 -11.90 8.41 -4.64
C ALA A 192 -11.37 8.89 -6.01
N LEU A 193 -10.51 8.11 -6.65
CA LEU A 193 -10.00 8.37 -8.00
C LEU A 193 -10.97 7.99 -9.13
N GLY A 194 -12.14 7.43 -8.79
CA GLY A 194 -13.15 6.97 -9.75
C GLY A 194 -12.85 5.62 -10.41
N GLY A 195 -11.95 4.84 -9.78
CA GLY A 195 -11.64 3.47 -10.17
C GLY A 195 -12.40 2.42 -9.36
N GLU A 196 -12.19 1.17 -9.73
CA GLU A 196 -12.72 -0.02 -9.05
C GLU A 196 -11.57 -0.85 -8.46
N PHE A 197 -11.80 -1.42 -7.29
CA PHE A 197 -10.89 -2.35 -6.64
C PHE A 197 -11.62 -3.64 -6.30
N ASP A 198 -11.04 -4.77 -6.66
CA ASP A 198 -11.56 -6.09 -6.33
C ASP A 198 -10.44 -7.04 -5.88
N ILE A 199 -10.81 -8.06 -5.13
CA ILE A 199 -9.93 -9.12 -4.65
C ILE A 199 -10.48 -10.46 -5.10
N LEU A 200 -9.61 -11.29 -5.64
CA LEU A 200 -9.90 -12.69 -5.92
C LEU A 200 -8.97 -13.56 -5.10
N ILE A 201 -9.54 -14.54 -4.42
CA ILE A 201 -8.80 -15.56 -3.66
C ILE A 201 -9.07 -16.89 -4.36
N ASP A 202 -8.00 -17.56 -4.78
CA ASP A 202 -8.05 -18.86 -5.41
C ASP A 202 -7.01 -19.76 -4.76
N CYS A 203 -7.47 -20.67 -3.89
CA CYS A 203 -6.63 -21.52 -3.05
C CYS A 203 -5.64 -20.66 -2.23
N ASP A 204 -4.36 -20.72 -2.54
CA ASP A 204 -3.27 -19.96 -1.91
C ASP A 204 -2.89 -18.69 -2.70
N GLN A 205 -3.60 -18.39 -3.79
CA GLN A 205 -3.35 -17.20 -4.60
C GLN A 205 -4.24 -16.04 -4.20
N PHE A 206 -3.61 -14.93 -3.86
CA PHE A 206 -4.25 -13.65 -3.62
C PHE A 206 -4.05 -12.74 -4.83
N LYS A 207 -5.14 -12.22 -5.41
CA LYS A 207 -5.11 -11.31 -6.55
C LYS A 207 -5.82 -10.01 -6.18
N ALA A 208 -5.09 -8.92 -6.24
CA ALA A 208 -5.63 -7.57 -6.14
C ALA A 208 -5.78 -6.97 -7.53
N CYS A 209 -7.01 -6.61 -7.90
CA CYS A 209 -7.35 -6.09 -9.22
C CYS A 209 -7.85 -4.65 -9.11
N LEU A 210 -7.32 -3.80 -9.94
CA LEU A 210 -7.71 -2.39 -10.06
C LEU A 210 -8.11 -2.07 -11.49
N LYS A 211 -9.14 -1.23 -11.66
CA LYS A 211 -9.56 -0.68 -12.95
C LYS A 211 -9.73 0.82 -12.84
N PHE A 212 -9.18 1.54 -13.76
CA PHE A 212 -9.30 2.99 -13.83
C PHE A 212 -9.74 3.41 -15.23
N PRO A 213 -10.83 4.19 -15.36
CA PRO A 213 -11.26 4.69 -16.64
C PRO A 213 -10.25 5.70 -17.19
N LYS A 214 -9.85 5.54 -18.46
CA LYS A 214 -9.11 6.57 -19.19
C LYS A 214 -10.06 7.73 -19.48
N LYS A 215 -9.78 8.88 -18.90
CA LYS A 215 -10.52 10.11 -19.25
C LYS A 215 -9.94 10.63 -20.55
N THR A 216 -10.76 10.77 -21.57
CA THR A 216 -10.40 11.51 -22.79
C THR A 216 -10.29 12.98 -22.43
N ILE A 217 -9.21 13.63 -22.87
CA ILE A 217 -9.00 15.09 -22.76
C ILE A 217 -9.94 15.80 -23.73
#